data_63e5137918f26b1934f3ec1d9d9e3713
#
_entry.id   63e5137918f26b1934f3ec1d9d9e3713
#
_cell.length_a   1.000
_cell.length_b   1.000
_cell.length_c   1.000
_cell.angle_alpha   90.00
_cell.angle_beta   90.00
_cell.angle_gamma   90.00
#
_symmetry.space_group_name_H-M   'P 1'
#
loop_
_entity.id
_entity.type
_entity.pdbx_description
1 polymer ?
#
loop_
_entity_poly.entity_id
_entity_poly.type
_entity_poly.pdbx_seq_one_letter_code
_entity_poly.pdbx_strand_id
1 'polypeptide(L)'
;LLIVGSSYSAEDIGSQCYKNGARSITTAYRTQPMGYKWPKGWEERPQLMRVENDLAFFADGSNKRVDAIILCTGYQHHFPFLPHELTLKTNNRLWPAGLYQGVVWEQNPQLLYLGMQDLW
;
A
#
# COMPACT_ATOMS: atom_id res chain seq x y z
N LEU A 1 12.42 11.27 5.22
CA LEU A 1 11.64 10.49 4.26
C LEU A 1 10.32 10.06 4.89
N LEU A 2 9.22 10.20 4.16
CA LEU A 2 7.91 9.65 4.51
C LEU A 2 7.56 8.50 3.55
N ILE A 3 7.12 7.37 4.10
CA ILE A 3 6.60 6.23 3.34
C ILE A 3 5.11 6.09 3.67
N VAL A 4 4.26 6.15 2.66
CA VAL A 4 2.81 6.01 2.82
C VAL A 4 2.41 4.58 2.52
N GLY A 5 2.03 3.84 3.55
CA GLY A 5 1.71 2.41 3.53
C GLY A 5 2.40 1.66 4.67
N SER A 6 1.87 0.51 5.04
CA SER A 6 2.35 -0.30 6.17
C SER A 6 2.29 -1.79 5.85
N SER A 7 2.90 -2.19 4.75
CA SER A 7 3.02 -3.58 4.31
C SER A 7 4.43 -3.83 3.79
N TYR A 8 4.68 -5.02 3.25
CA TYR A 8 6.00 -5.49 2.79
C TYR A 8 6.76 -4.48 1.91
N SER A 9 6.08 -3.81 0.98
CA SER A 9 6.73 -2.79 0.15
C SER A 9 7.26 -1.62 0.97
N ALA A 10 6.51 -1.18 1.99
CA ALA A 10 6.93 -0.09 2.86
C ALA A 10 8.13 -0.49 3.73
N GLU A 11 8.12 -1.73 4.26
CA GLU A 11 9.23 -2.28 5.03
C GLU A 11 10.49 -2.41 4.18
N ASP A 12 10.39 -3.05 3.01
CA ASP A 12 11.55 -3.32 2.15
C ASP A 12 12.19 -2.03 1.63
N ILE A 13 11.37 -1.14 1.05
CA ILE A 13 11.86 0.15 0.53
C ILE A 13 12.42 1.01 1.66
N GLY A 14 11.74 1.06 2.80
CA GLY A 14 12.21 1.78 3.98
C GLY A 14 13.55 1.25 4.48
N SER A 15 13.69 -0.07 4.54
CA SER A 15 14.95 -0.73 4.95
C SER A 15 16.09 -0.41 3.98
N GLN A 16 15.82 -0.39 2.68
CA GLN A 16 16.80 0.00 1.68
C GLN A 16 17.20 1.48 1.82
N CYS A 17 16.21 2.37 1.99
CA CYS A 17 16.48 3.79 2.22
C CYS A 17 17.31 4.02 3.49
N TYR A 18 16.98 3.32 4.58
CA TYR A 18 17.74 3.41 5.83
C TYR A 18 19.19 2.97 5.64
N LYS A 19 19.43 1.83 5.01
CA LYS A 19 20.76 1.31 4.70
C LYS A 19 21.57 2.24 3.81
N ASN A 20 20.89 3.00 2.95
CA ASN A 20 21.51 3.95 2.03
C ASN A 20 21.57 5.40 2.59
N GLY A 21 21.39 5.58 3.90
CA GLY A 21 21.69 6.84 4.59
C GLY A 21 20.51 7.77 4.81
N ALA A 22 19.27 7.32 4.67
CA ALA A 22 18.13 8.11 5.12
C ALA A 22 18.22 8.35 6.63
N ARG A 23 18.33 9.62 7.04
CA ARG A 23 18.53 10.01 8.44
C ARG A 23 17.34 9.73 9.33
N SER A 24 16.13 9.88 8.77
CA SER A 24 14.89 9.57 9.45
C SER A 24 13.87 9.03 8.46
N ILE A 25 13.09 8.06 8.92
CA ILE A 25 12.00 7.45 8.17
C ILE A 25 10.73 7.54 9.01
N THR A 26 9.65 7.94 8.38
CA THR A 26 8.31 7.89 8.95
C THR A 26 7.46 7.01 8.05
N THR A 27 6.88 5.96 8.59
CA THR A 27 5.92 5.11 7.88
C THR A 27 4.52 5.48 8.32
N ALA A 28 3.65 5.82 7.37
CA ALA A 28 2.26 6.19 7.65
C ALA A 28 1.33 4.99 7.39
N TYR A 29 0.70 4.46 8.44
CA TYR A 29 -0.26 3.36 8.33
C TYR A 29 -1.69 3.88 8.24
N ARG A 30 -2.57 3.11 7.58
CA ARG A 30 -4.00 3.43 7.47
C ARG A 30 -4.81 2.86 8.62
N THR A 31 -4.59 1.58 8.96
CA THR A 31 -5.41 0.86 9.95
C THR A 31 -4.63 0.58 11.23
N GLN A 32 -3.44 0.01 11.09
CA GLN A 32 -2.59 -0.34 12.22
C GLN A 32 -1.11 -0.26 11.84
N PRO A 33 -0.23 0.02 12.81
CA PRO A 33 1.20 -0.02 12.58
C PRO A 33 1.67 -1.44 12.27
N MET A 34 2.84 -1.58 11.65
CA MET A 34 3.49 -2.87 11.44
C MET A 34 3.97 -3.48 12.76
N GLY A 35 4.26 -2.64 13.75
CA GLY A 35 4.60 -3.09 15.10
C GLY A 35 6.00 -3.68 15.22
N TYR A 36 6.88 -3.42 14.27
CA TYR A 36 8.26 -3.90 14.34
C TYR A 36 9.13 -3.05 15.27
N LYS A 37 10.21 -3.64 15.74
CA LYS A 37 11.26 -2.89 16.45
C LYS A 37 12.15 -2.17 15.42
N TRP A 38 11.74 -0.95 15.09
CA TRP A 38 12.46 -0.14 14.13
C TRP A 38 13.80 0.38 14.68
N PRO A 39 14.79 0.58 13.82
CA PRO A 39 16.05 1.20 14.23
C PRO A 39 15.84 2.67 14.61
N LYS A 40 16.84 3.26 15.27
CA LYS A 40 16.82 4.69 15.66
C LYS A 40 16.58 5.58 14.44
N GLY A 41 15.63 6.50 14.54
CA GLY A 41 15.28 7.42 13.46
C GLY A 41 14.16 6.91 12.55
N TRP A 42 13.59 5.73 12.82
CA TRP A 42 12.41 5.23 12.15
C TRP A 42 11.22 5.18 13.10
N GLU A 43 10.10 5.77 12.71
CA GLU A 43 8.86 5.79 13.47
C GLU A 43 7.66 5.45 12.60
N GLU A 44 6.57 5.04 13.24
CA GLU A 44 5.28 4.83 12.59
C GLU A 44 4.30 5.91 13.04
N ARG A 45 3.52 6.42 12.10
CA ARG A 45 2.47 7.43 12.32
C ARG A 45 1.15 6.95 11.72
N PRO A 46 0.01 7.41 12.24
CA PRO A 46 -1.28 7.12 11.62
C PRO A 46 -1.39 7.75 10.22
N GLN A 47 -2.51 7.55 9.58
CA GLN A 47 -2.75 7.94 8.19
C GLN A 47 -2.31 9.37 7.88
N LEU A 48 -1.58 9.51 6.77
CA LEU A 48 -1.29 10.81 6.18
C LEU A 48 -2.60 11.43 5.67
N MET A 49 -2.91 12.64 6.12
CA MET A 49 -4.13 13.36 5.75
C MET A 49 -3.88 14.36 4.63
N ARG A 50 -2.78 15.11 4.71
CA ARG A 50 -2.39 16.09 3.71
C ARG A 50 -0.92 16.45 3.83
N VAL A 51 -0.41 17.10 2.79
CA VAL A 51 0.93 17.69 2.76
C VAL A 51 0.81 19.13 2.32
N GLU A 52 1.44 20.02 3.05
CA GLU A 52 1.54 21.44 2.73
C GLU A 52 3.02 21.82 2.65
N ASN A 53 3.50 22.13 1.46
CA ASN A 53 4.94 22.32 1.20
C ASN A 53 5.76 21.08 1.61
N ASP A 54 6.58 21.19 2.64
CA ASP A 54 7.41 20.12 3.20
C ASP A 54 6.85 19.53 4.50
N LEU A 55 5.63 19.92 4.90
CA LEU A 55 5.00 19.51 6.15
C LEU A 55 3.88 18.50 5.92
N ALA A 56 4.05 17.29 6.41
CA ALA A 56 3.06 16.23 6.39
C ALA A 56 2.21 16.25 7.67
N PHE A 57 0.89 16.16 7.53
CA PHE A 57 -0.08 16.15 8.63
C PHE A 57 -0.75 14.79 8.74
N PHE A 58 -0.85 14.26 9.96
CA PHE A 58 -1.37 12.93 10.23
C PHE A 58 -2.74 12.96 10.93
N ALA A 59 -3.42 11.81 10.92
CA ALA A 59 -4.77 11.69 11.48
C ALA A 59 -4.86 11.90 12.99
N ASP A 60 -3.76 11.78 13.73
CA ASP A 60 -3.67 12.08 15.15
C ASP A 60 -3.47 13.58 15.46
N GLY A 61 -3.50 14.44 14.45
CA GLY A 61 -3.25 15.87 14.56
C GLY A 61 -1.77 16.24 14.60
N SER A 62 -0.86 15.27 14.62
CA SER A 62 0.57 15.53 14.56
C SER A 62 1.01 15.95 13.16
N ASN A 63 2.18 16.56 13.08
CA ASN A 63 2.81 16.90 11.81
C ASN A 63 4.31 16.63 11.86
N LYS A 64 4.92 16.54 10.68
CA LYS A 64 6.36 16.36 10.53
C LYS A 64 6.84 16.90 9.20
N ARG A 65 8.01 17.53 9.24
CA ARG A 65 8.71 17.95 8.03
C ARG A 65 9.31 16.74 7.32
N VAL A 66 9.13 16.70 6.00
CA VAL A 66 9.58 15.59 5.14
C VAL A 66 10.24 16.14 3.87
N ASP A 67 11.33 15.53 3.45
CA ASP A 67 12.07 15.94 2.24
C ASP A 67 11.63 15.15 1.00
N ALA A 68 11.11 13.94 1.21
CA ALA A 68 10.65 13.05 0.15
C ALA A 68 9.52 12.16 0.63
N ILE A 69 8.64 11.77 -0.28
CA ILE A 69 7.51 10.88 -0.03
C ILE A 69 7.57 9.72 -1.03
N ILE A 70 7.45 8.49 -0.52
CA ILE A 70 7.32 7.27 -1.34
C ILE A 70 5.95 6.66 -1.04
N LEU A 71 5.19 6.38 -2.10
CA LEU A 71 3.87 5.79 -1.99
C LEU A 71 3.97 4.26 -2.10
N CYS A 72 3.66 3.58 -1.00
CA CYS A 72 3.58 2.12 -0.90
C CYS A 72 2.13 1.71 -0.60
N THR A 73 1.18 2.29 -1.34
CA THR A 73 -0.27 2.20 -1.07
C THR A 73 -0.92 0.94 -1.63
N GLY A 74 -0.14 0.04 -2.19
CA GLY A 74 -0.59 -1.20 -2.83
C GLY A 74 -0.94 -1.01 -4.30
N TYR A 75 -1.56 -2.03 -4.86
CA TYR A 75 -1.86 -2.13 -6.29
C TYR A 75 -3.34 -2.39 -6.51
N GLN A 76 -3.82 -2.00 -7.68
CA GLN A 76 -5.12 -2.38 -8.18
C GLN A 76 -4.95 -3.18 -9.47
N HIS A 77 -5.79 -4.19 -9.65
CA HIS A 77 -5.81 -4.92 -10.91
C HIS A 77 -6.32 -4.02 -12.04
N HIS A 78 -5.64 -4.04 -13.16
CA HIS A 78 -5.99 -3.27 -14.34
C HIS A 78 -5.91 -4.14 -15.58
N PHE A 79 -7.03 -4.27 -16.29
CA PHE A 79 -7.18 -5.10 -17.47
C PHE A 79 -7.64 -4.24 -18.67
N PRO A 80 -6.75 -3.42 -19.26
CA PRO A 80 -7.12 -2.45 -20.30
C PRO A 80 -7.57 -3.11 -21.61
N PHE A 81 -7.28 -4.40 -21.76
CA PHE A 81 -7.66 -5.22 -22.93
C PHE A 81 -9.05 -5.88 -22.79
N LEU A 82 -9.67 -5.80 -21.62
CA LEU A 82 -11.01 -6.35 -21.40
C LEU A 82 -12.07 -5.25 -21.51
N PRO A 83 -13.24 -5.55 -22.13
CA PRO A 83 -14.41 -4.70 -22.04
C PRO A 83 -14.79 -4.42 -20.60
N HIS A 84 -15.39 -3.25 -20.34
CA HIS A 84 -15.69 -2.81 -18.98
C HIS A 84 -16.60 -3.81 -18.21
N GLU A 85 -17.55 -4.45 -18.90
CA GLU A 85 -18.46 -5.46 -18.38
C GLU A 85 -17.76 -6.76 -17.94
N LEU A 86 -16.57 -7.02 -18.50
CA LEU A 86 -15.73 -8.17 -18.15
C LEU A 86 -14.63 -7.81 -17.16
N THR A 87 -14.49 -6.54 -16.80
CA THR A 87 -13.42 -6.09 -15.92
C THR A 87 -13.76 -6.38 -14.47
N LEU A 88 -12.91 -7.15 -13.81
CA LEU A 88 -13.00 -7.44 -12.38
C LEU A 88 -12.82 -6.15 -11.56
N LYS A 89 -13.81 -5.82 -10.74
CA LYS A 89 -13.75 -4.68 -9.82
C LYS A 89 -13.23 -5.17 -8.47
N THR A 90 -12.03 -4.79 -8.12
CA THR A 90 -11.43 -5.15 -6.85
C THR A 90 -11.16 -3.91 -6.02
N ASN A 91 -11.69 -3.89 -4.79
CA ASN A 91 -11.30 -2.90 -3.78
C ASN A 91 -10.13 -3.40 -2.93
N ASN A 92 -9.78 -4.66 -3.09
CA ASN A 92 -8.79 -5.38 -2.32
C ASN A 92 -8.09 -6.37 -3.26
N ARG A 93 -6.79 -6.34 -3.27
CA ARG A 93 -5.96 -7.22 -4.08
C ARG A 93 -6.03 -8.69 -3.65
N LEU A 94 -6.21 -8.94 -2.34
CA LEU A 94 -6.14 -10.28 -1.75
C LEU A 94 -7.38 -11.14 -2.06
N TRP A 95 -8.57 -10.52 -2.17
CA TRP A 95 -9.84 -11.24 -2.36
C TRP A 95 -10.74 -10.49 -3.33
N PRO A 96 -10.54 -10.66 -4.63
CA PRO A 96 -11.49 -10.12 -5.60
C PRO A 96 -12.85 -10.79 -5.41
N ALA A 97 -13.89 -9.99 -5.21
CA ALA A 97 -15.26 -10.50 -5.15
C ALA A 97 -15.67 -11.07 -6.51
N GLY A 98 -16.50 -12.11 -6.50
CA GLY A 98 -17.05 -12.72 -7.72
C GLY A 98 -16.12 -13.69 -8.43
N LEU A 99 -15.06 -14.17 -7.75
CA LEU A 99 -14.20 -15.24 -8.26
C LEU A 99 -14.37 -16.51 -7.40
N TYR A 100 -14.94 -17.55 -8.00
CA TYR A 100 -14.94 -18.88 -7.39
C TYR A 100 -13.49 -19.41 -7.32
N GLN A 101 -13.09 -19.82 -6.12
CA GLN A 101 -11.72 -20.25 -5.82
C GLN A 101 -10.61 -19.24 -6.27
N GLY A 102 -10.97 -17.96 -6.37
CA GLY A 102 -10.03 -16.91 -6.75
C GLY A 102 -9.61 -16.92 -8.22
N VAL A 103 -10.28 -17.70 -9.06
CA VAL A 103 -9.90 -17.89 -10.47
C VAL A 103 -11.09 -17.77 -11.43
N VAL A 104 -12.16 -18.53 -11.21
CA VAL A 104 -13.29 -18.62 -12.14
C VAL A 104 -14.28 -17.49 -11.89
N TRP A 105 -14.53 -16.66 -12.89
CA TRP A 105 -15.52 -15.59 -12.72
C TRP A 105 -16.95 -16.14 -12.65
N GLU A 106 -17.63 -15.90 -11.51
CA GLU A 106 -18.95 -16.45 -11.22
C GLU A 106 -20.03 -16.04 -12.22
N GLN A 107 -19.90 -14.82 -12.79
CA GLN A 107 -20.85 -14.31 -13.78
C GLN A 107 -20.65 -14.90 -15.19
N ASN A 108 -19.46 -15.41 -15.48
CA ASN A 108 -19.14 -16.07 -16.73
C ASN A 108 -18.03 -17.11 -16.50
N PRO A 109 -18.38 -18.38 -16.25
CA PRO A 109 -17.39 -19.44 -15.97
C PRO A 109 -16.43 -19.76 -17.11
N GLN A 110 -16.62 -19.21 -18.31
CA GLN A 110 -15.67 -19.33 -19.41
C GLN A 110 -14.50 -18.34 -19.28
N LEU A 111 -14.60 -17.35 -18.37
CA LEU A 111 -13.55 -16.40 -18.11
C LEU A 111 -12.80 -16.75 -16.84
N LEU A 112 -11.48 -16.89 -16.96
CA LEU A 112 -10.59 -17.20 -15.87
C LEU A 112 -9.64 -16.01 -15.63
N TYR A 113 -9.52 -15.59 -14.36
CA TYR A 113 -8.55 -14.61 -13.93
C TYR A 113 -7.42 -15.32 -13.18
N LEU A 114 -6.23 -15.31 -13.76
CA LEU A 114 -5.07 -15.97 -13.15
C LEU A 114 -4.21 -14.97 -12.38
N GLY A 115 -3.61 -15.40 -11.28
CA GLY A 115 -2.74 -14.55 -10.47
C GLY A 115 -3.45 -13.49 -9.63
N MET A 116 -4.77 -13.68 -9.36
CA MET A 116 -5.56 -12.73 -8.59
C MET A 116 -5.40 -12.86 -7.08
N GLN A 117 -4.80 -13.94 -6.62
CA GLN A 117 -4.52 -14.15 -5.21
C GLN A 117 -3.08 -13.73 -4.90
N ASP A 118 -2.92 -12.78 -3.99
CA ASP A 118 -1.67 -12.61 -3.28
C ASP A 118 -1.66 -13.59 -2.12
N LEU A 119 -0.76 -14.52 -2.18
CA LEU A 119 -0.58 -15.56 -1.14
C LEU A 119 0.20 -15.04 0.09
N TRP A 120 0.33 -13.70 0.24
CA TRP A 120 1.12 -13.06 1.32
C TRP A 120 0.43 -11.85 1.90
#